data_17c1e7640df65599a67e8b29c5ae9a95
#
_entry.id   17c1e7640df65599a67e8b29c5ae9a95
#
_cell.length_a   1.000
_cell.length_b   1.000
_cell.length_c   1.000
_cell.angle_alpha   90.00
_cell.angle_beta   90.00
_cell.angle_gamma   90.00
#
_symmetry.space_group_name_H-M   'P 1'
#
loop_
_entity.id
_entity.type
_entity.pdbx_description
1 polymer ?
#
loop_
_entity_poly.entity_id
_entity_poly.type
_entity_poly.pdbx_seq_one_letter_code
_entity_poly.pdbx_strand_id
1 'polypeptide(L)'
;MPSGIAADTGAVCGVAVNAELTVCFIAYKLGLFTGEGKSYAGQVLLKHLLQLTPDFYPKCPMAYRLDKAELRLPKRARHSHKGDFGHVLVIGGDEGMGGAVMMAAEAALRSGAGKVTVATHPHHIGALLARCPEVMVRGIQHAEQLQPLIELATVIVIGMGLGRQAWGQRLWLAVQDSDKPMIVDADALYWLAQQP
;
A
#
# COMPACT_ATOMS: atom_id res chain seq x y z
N MET A 1 -19.20 -5.49 -19.43
CA MET A 1 -17.77 -5.35 -19.77
C MET A 1 -17.66 -4.74 -21.16
N PRO A 2 -16.75 -3.81 -21.43
CA PRO A 2 -16.38 -3.46 -22.79
C PRO A 2 -15.87 -4.71 -23.52
N SER A 3 -16.25 -4.87 -24.81
CA SER A 3 -15.77 -5.99 -25.61
C SER A 3 -14.25 -5.93 -25.74
N GLY A 4 -13.58 -7.07 -25.61
CA GLY A 4 -12.13 -7.18 -25.64
C GLY A 4 -11.41 -7.03 -24.29
N ILE A 5 -12.14 -6.83 -23.19
CA ILE A 5 -11.57 -6.79 -21.85
C ILE A 5 -11.92 -8.07 -21.07
N ALA A 6 -10.91 -8.72 -20.50
CA ALA A 6 -11.08 -9.88 -19.64
C ALA A 6 -11.76 -9.49 -18.32
N ALA A 7 -12.83 -10.19 -17.93
CA ALA A 7 -13.67 -9.84 -16.78
C ALA A 7 -12.94 -9.97 -15.44
N ASP A 8 -12.01 -10.90 -15.32
CA ASP A 8 -11.34 -11.23 -14.07
C ASP A 8 -10.03 -10.47 -13.87
N THR A 9 -9.32 -10.14 -14.95
CA THR A 9 -7.98 -9.55 -14.89
C THR A 9 -7.90 -8.11 -15.38
N GLY A 10 -8.86 -7.68 -16.23
CA GLY A 10 -8.81 -6.41 -16.93
C GLY A 10 -7.80 -6.34 -18.07
N ALA A 11 -7.24 -7.47 -18.48
CA ALA A 11 -6.33 -7.53 -19.64
C ALA A 11 -7.07 -7.27 -20.94
N VAL A 12 -6.41 -6.62 -21.91
CA VAL A 12 -6.91 -6.46 -23.28
C VAL A 12 -6.68 -7.74 -24.05
N CYS A 13 -7.74 -8.33 -24.61
CA CYS A 13 -7.71 -9.54 -25.43
C CYS A 13 -7.64 -9.16 -26.92
N GLY A 14 -6.49 -8.72 -27.39
CA GLY A 14 -6.28 -8.21 -28.73
C GLY A 14 -6.70 -6.76 -28.89
N VAL A 15 -7.97 -6.50 -29.24
CA VAL A 15 -8.53 -5.14 -29.38
C VAL A 15 -9.69 -4.97 -28.41
N ALA A 16 -9.79 -3.81 -27.78
CA ALA A 16 -10.88 -3.51 -26.85
C ALA A 16 -11.64 -2.23 -27.22
N VAL A 17 -12.92 -2.23 -26.94
CA VAL A 17 -13.79 -1.05 -27.07
C VAL A 17 -13.49 -0.07 -25.94
N ASN A 18 -13.20 1.17 -26.27
CA ASN A 18 -13.10 2.25 -25.30
C ASN A 18 -14.51 2.82 -25.05
N ALA A 19 -15.08 2.52 -23.91
CA ALA A 19 -16.43 2.92 -23.53
C ALA A 19 -16.40 4.20 -22.67
N GLU A 20 -17.32 5.12 -22.94
CA GLU A 20 -17.56 6.28 -22.04
C GLU A 20 -18.36 5.84 -20.80
N LEU A 21 -19.26 4.86 -20.98
CA LEU A 21 -20.13 4.33 -19.93
C LEU A 21 -20.23 2.82 -20.03
N THR A 22 -19.99 2.12 -18.93
CA THR A 22 -20.21 0.67 -18.81
C THR A 22 -21.31 0.39 -17.79
N VAL A 23 -22.41 -0.21 -18.24
CA VAL A 23 -23.45 -0.72 -17.35
C VAL A 23 -23.10 -2.17 -16.97
N CYS A 24 -22.89 -2.40 -15.70
CA CYS A 24 -22.59 -3.70 -15.12
C CYS A 24 -23.81 -4.27 -14.43
N PHE A 25 -24.17 -5.50 -14.72
CA PHE A 25 -25.34 -6.15 -14.13
C PHE A 25 -24.94 -7.11 -13.01
N ILE A 26 -25.81 -7.19 -11.99
CA ILE A 26 -25.76 -8.11 -10.85
C ILE A 26 -24.62 -7.76 -9.90
N ALA A 27 -23.36 -7.88 -10.34
CA ALA A 27 -22.17 -7.61 -9.53
C ALA A 27 -21.07 -6.98 -10.37
N TYR A 28 -20.23 -6.17 -9.75
CA TYR A 28 -19.03 -5.65 -10.39
C TYR A 28 -18.10 -6.79 -10.83
N LYS A 29 -17.44 -6.62 -11.96
CA LYS A 29 -16.39 -7.51 -12.43
C LYS A 29 -15.04 -6.92 -12.07
N LEU A 30 -14.12 -7.73 -11.55
CA LEU A 30 -12.81 -7.27 -11.09
C LEU A 30 -12.05 -6.54 -12.20
N GLY A 31 -12.08 -7.07 -13.42
CA GLY A 31 -11.42 -6.50 -14.58
C GLY A 31 -11.90 -5.10 -15.01
N LEU A 32 -13.02 -4.58 -14.46
CA LEU A 32 -13.40 -3.17 -14.68
C LEU A 32 -12.56 -2.19 -13.86
N PHE A 33 -11.88 -2.67 -12.82
CA PHE A 33 -11.15 -1.86 -11.84
C PHE A 33 -9.67 -2.19 -11.77
N THR A 34 -9.23 -3.22 -12.48
CA THR A 34 -7.85 -3.72 -12.49
C THR A 34 -7.28 -3.74 -13.90
N GLY A 35 -5.96 -3.89 -14.00
CA GLY A 35 -5.25 -3.95 -15.26
C GLY A 35 -5.55 -2.76 -16.17
N GLU A 36 -5.62 -3.01 -17.45
CA GLU A 36 -5.98 -2.02 -18.47
C GLU A 36 -7.48 -1.72 -18.52
N GLY A 37 -8.33 -2.62 -18.02
CA GLY A 37 -9.79 -2.50 -18.09
C GLY A 37 -10.32 -1.23 -17.46
N LYS A 38 -9.64 -0.69 -16.45
CA LYS A 38 -9.92 0.62 -15.85
C LYS A 38 -9.90 1.76 -16.87
N SER A 39 -8.98 1.71 -17.84
CA SER A 39 -8.83 2.76 -18.87
C SER A 39 -9.90 2.65 -19.96
N TYR A 40 -10.46 1.45 -20.18
CA TYR A 40 -11.45 1.19 -21.21
C TYR A 40 -12.90 1.22 -20.72
N ALA A 41 -13.13 1.16 -19.41
CA ALA A 41 -14.48 1.01 -18.85
C ALA A 41 -15.28 2.31 -18.78
N GLY A 42 -14.63 3.47 -18.80
CA GLY A 42 -15.29 4.76 -18.58
C GLY A 42 -16.01 4.82 -17.21
N GLN A 43 -17.13 5.49 -17.14
CA GLN A 43 -17.96 5.48 -15.94
C GLN A 43 -18.65 4.12 -15.79
N VAL A 44 -18.47 3.47 -14.62
CA VAL A 44 -19.09 2.15 -14.36
C VAL A 44 -20.32 2.32 -13.48
N LEU A 45 -21.48 1.89 -13.98
CA LEU A 45 -22.74 1.86 -13.25
C LEU A 45 -23.16 0.42 -12.96
N LEU A 46 -23.44 0.12 -11.69
CA LEU A 46 -24.03 -1.17 -11.31
C LEU A 46 -25.55 -1.06 -11.35
N LYS A 47 -26.21 -2.01 -12.04
CA LYS A 47 -27.66 -2.18 -12.07
C LYS A 47 -28.04 -3.60 -11.66
N HIS A 48 -28.88 -3.70 -10.64
CA HIS A 48 -29.44 -4.99 -10.24
C HIS A 48 -30.65 -5.29 -11.13
N LEU A 49 -30.58 -6.39 -11.88
CA LEU A 49 -31.68 -6.83 -12.74
C LEU A 49 -32.79 -7.52 -11.94
N LEU A 50 -32.45 -8.09 -10.79
CA LEU A 50 -33.32 -8.87 -9.92
C LEU A 50 -33.06 -8.46 -8.46
N GLN A 51 -34.08 -8.64 -7.60
CA GLN A 51 -33.85 -8.62 -6.15
C GLN A 51 -33.20 -9.96 -5.78
N LEU A 52 -31.87 -9.96 -5.71
CA LEU A 52 -31.10 -11.14 -5.33
C LEU A 52 -31.04 -11.25 -3.81
N THR A 53 -31.32 -12.45 -3.29
CA THR A 53 -31.09 -12.74 -1.87
C THR A 53 -29.60 -12.78 -1.57
N PRO A 54 -29.17 -12.52 -0.32
CA PRO A 54 -27.77 -12.58 0.07
C PRO A 54 -27.08 -13.91 -0.30
N ASP A 55 -27.81 -15.00 -0.33
CA ASP A 55 -27.29 -16.34 -0.67
C ASP A 55 -26.90 -16.50 -2.15
N PHE A 56 -27.35 -15.59 -3.00
CA PHE A 56 -27.02 -15.61 -4.42
C PHE A 56 -25.59 -15.08 -4.71
N TYR A 57 -25.03 -14.30 -3.79
CA TYR A 57 -23.68 -13.77 -3.96
C TYR A 57 -22.65 -14.79 -3.46
N PRO A 58 -21.47 -14.85 -4.11
CA PRO A 58 -20.39 -15.71 -3.61
C PRO A 58 -20.04 -15.33 -2.17
N LYS A 59 -19.92 -16.33 -1.31
CA LYS A 59 -19.56 -16.14 0.11
C LYS A 59 -18.18 -15.52 0.29
N CYS A 60 -17.30 -15.72 -0.69
CA CYS A 60 -15.96 -15.16 -0.72
C CYS A 60 -15.77 -14.41 -2.04
N PRO A 61 -15.95 -13.09 -2.09
CA PRO A 61 -15.62 -12.30 -3.27
C PRO A 61 -14.11 -12.31 -3.50
N MET A 62 -13.68 -12.23 -4.77
CA MET A 62 -12.26 -12.19 -5.13
C MET A 62 -11.55 -10.91 -4.64
N ALA A 63 -12.29 -9.81 -4.48
CA ALA A 63 -11.79 -8.54 -3.97
C ALA A 63 -12.93 -7.70 -3.40
N TYR A 64 -12.59 -6.82 -2.49
CA TYR A 64 -13.50 -5.80 -1.95
C TYR A 64 -13.13 -4.44 -2.52
N ARG A 65 -14.14 -3.71 -3.00
CA ARG A 65 -13.96 -2.31 -3.35
C ARG A 65 -14.21 -1.45 -2.12
N LEU A 66 -13.19 -0.75 -1.66
CA LEU A 66 -13.33 0.19 -0.54
C LEU A 66 -14.19 1.38 -0.95
N ASP A 67 -15.18 1.72 -0.13
CA ASP A 67 -15.97 2.95 -0.26
C ASP A 67 -15.44 4.00 0.75
N LYS A 68 -15.59 5.28 0.39
CA LYS A 68 -15.24 6.39 1.30
C LYS A 68 -15.99 6.33 2.63
N ALA A 69 -17.20 5.76 2.66
CA ALA A 69 -17.97 5.57 3.88
C ALA A 69 -17.34 4.59 4.87
N GLU A 70 -16.54 3.64 4.36
CA GLU A 70 -15.85 2.63 5.15
C GLU A 70 -14.50 3.14 5.70
N LEU A 71 -13.94 4.17 5.07
CA LEU A 71 -12.67 4.80 5.47
C LEU A 71 -12.92 5.79 6.62
N ARG A 72 -13.12 5.27 7.81
CA ARG A 72 -13.30 6.08 9.02
C ARG A 72 -12.10 5.96 9.93
N LEU A 73 -11.46 7.10 10.20
CA LEU A 73 -10.47 7.15 11.27
C LEU A 73 -11.20 7.08 12.62
N PRO A 74 -10.73 6.25 13.56
CA PRO A 74 -11.34 6.16 14.89
C PRO A 74 -11.23 7.50 15.62
N LYS A 75 -12.29 7.86 16.37
CA LYS A 75 -12.27 9.07 17.20
C LYS A 75 -11.24 8.89 18.31
N ARG A 76 -10.39 9.89 18.50
CA ARG A 76 -9.41 9.93 19.58
C ARG A 76 -10.05 10.38 20.88
N ALA A 77 -9.69 9.74 21.97
CA ALA A 77 -10.05 10.22 23.32
C ALA A 77 -9.31 11.53 23.62
N ARG A 78 -9.96 12.45 24.35
CA ARG A 78 -9.38 13.78 24.65
C ARG A 78 -8.09 13.71 25.48
N HIS A 79 -7.90 12.67 26.27
CA HIS A 79 -6.74 12.46 27.15
C HIS A 79 -5.67 11.54 26.52
N SER A 80 -5.81 11.19 25.23
CA SER A 80 -4.85 10.33 24.54
C SER A 80 -3.55 11.07 24.23
N HIS A 81 -2.44 10.33 24.20
CA HIS A 81 -1.12 10.84 23.83
C HIS A 81 -0.55 10.07 22.62
N LYS A 82 0.54 10.56 22.05
CA LYS A 82 1.14 9.97 20.84
C LYS A 82 1.49 8.48 20.95
N GLY A 83 1.75 7.99 22.17
CA GLY A 83 2.07 6.58 22.40
C GLY A 83 0.89 5.63 22.16
N ASP A 84 -0.35 6.13 22.30
CA ASP A 84 -1.58 5.33 22.15
C ASP A 84 -1.92 5.02 20.69
N PHE A 85 -1.27 5.70 19.74
CA PHE A 85 -1.57 5.60 18.31
C PHE A 85 -0.48 4.87 17.50
N GLY A 86 0.25 4.02 18.17
CA GLY A 86 1.23 3.13 17.56
C GLY A 86 2.49 3.82 17.05
N HIS A 87 3.38 2.99 16.54
CA HIS A 87 4.68 3.38 16.01
C HIS A 87 4.87 2.74 14.63
N VAL A 88 4.87 3.53 13.58
CA VAL A 88 5.11 3.08 12.21
C VAL A 88 6.60 3.15 11.91
N LEU A 89 7.18 2.03 11.48
CA LEU A 89 8.52 1.96 10.93
C LEU A 89 8.44 1.95 9.41
N VAL A 90 8.95 2.98 8.77
CA VAL A 90 9.02 3.09 7.31
C VAL A 90 10.44 2.75 6.86
N ILE A 91 10.59 1.73 6.00
CA ILE A 91 11.88 1.22 5.53
C ILE A 91 11.98 1.41 4.02
N GLY A 92 13.00 2.13 3.57
CA GLY A 92 13.23 2.38 2.15
C GLY A 92 14.14 3.58 1.92
N GLY A 93 14.10 4.12 0.72
CA GLY A 93 14.94 5.27 0.34
C GLY A 93 16.40 4.88 0.22
N ASP A 94 16.73 3.99 -0.72
CA ASP A 94 18.12 3.74 -1.15
C ASP A 94 18.73 5.01 -1.76
N GLU A 95 20.00 5.01 -2.04
CA GLU A 95 20.73 6.17 -2.55
C GLU A 95 20.01 6.82 -3.74
N GLY A 96 19.72 8.10 -3.63
CA GLY A 96 18.96 8.86 -4.62
C GLY A 96 17.43 8.72 -4.54
N MET A 97 16.88 7.83 -3.70
CA MET A 97 15.44 7.53 -3.65
C MET A 97 14.75 7.98 -2.33
N GLY A 98 15.34 8.93 -1.61
CA GLY A 98 14.81 9.42 -0.32
C GLY A 98 13.44 10.09 -0.39
N GLY A 99 13.02 10.60 -1.54
CA GLY A 99 11.72 11.26 -1.70
C GLY A 99 10.52 10.35 -1.47
N ALA A 100 10.61 9.10 -1.93
CA ALA A 100 9.52 8.13 -1.79
C ALA A 100 9.24 7.77 -0.32
N VAL A 101 10.31 7.51 0.44
CA VAL A 101 10.19 7.17 1.86
C VAL A 101 9.72 8.38 2.69
N MET A 102 10.10 9.59 2.29
CA MET A 102 9.64 10.83 2.90
C MET A 102 8.12 11.01 2.76
N MET A 103 7.60 10.83 1.55
CA MET A 103 6.14 10.92 1.31
C MET A 103 5.37 9.88 2.11
N ALA A 104 5.87 8.65 2.22
CA ALA A 104 5.24 7.61 3.02
C ALA A 104 5.23 7.96 4.52
N ALA A 105 6.33 8.51 5.04
CA ALA A 105 6.41 8.94 6.43
C ALA A 105 5.46 10.10 6.76
N GLU A 106 5.38 11.11 5.88
CA GLU A 106 4.42 12.21 6.02
C GLU A 106 2.97 11.70 5.96
N ALA A 107 2.67 10.76 5.05
CA ALA A 107 1.35 10.17 4.95
C ALA A 107 0.97 9.41 6.23
N ALA A 108 1.88 8.64 6.81
CA ALA A 108 1.68 7.94 8.07
C ALA A 108 1.35 8.91 9.23
N LEU A 109 2.10 10.02 9.37
CA LEU A 109 1.83 11.04 10.38
C LEU A 109 0.46 11.69 10.18
N ARG A 110 0.16 12.11 8.95
CA ARG A 110 -1.12 12.77 8.61
C ARG A 110 -2.32 11.85 8.75
N SER A 111 -2.12 10.54 8.54
CA SER A 111 -3.14 9.53 8.78
C SER A 111 -3.35 9.22 10.27
N GLY A 112 -2.46 9.72 11.13
CA GLY A 112 -2.64 9.68 12.55
C GLY A 112 -1.75 8.71 13.31
N ALA A 113 -0.66 8.23 12.73
CA ALA A 113 0.35 7.49 13.49
C ALA A 113 0.87 8.34 14.66
N GLY A 114 1.02 7.73 15.84
CA GLY A 114 1.52 8.41 17.02
C GLY A 114 3.01 8.72 16.93
N LYS A 115 3.76 7.80 16.34
CA LYS A 115 5.20 7.93 16.06
C LYS A 115 5.50 7.36 14.69
N VAL A 116 6.46 7.97 13.99
CA VAL A 116 6.99 7.46 12.73
C VAL A 116 8.50 7.48 12.80
N THR A 117 9.11 6.33 12.56
CA THR A 117 10.57 6.20 12.34
C THR A 117 10.81 5.85 10.89
N VAL A 118 11.74 6.53 10.27
CA VAL A 118 12.22 6.25 8.92
C VAL A 118 13.61 5.60 9.01
N ALA A 119 13.72 4.40 8.48
CA ALA A 119 14.97 3.67 8.27
C ALA A 119 15.37 3.79 6.79
N THR A 120 16.39 4.56 6.49
CA THR A 120 16.75 4.96 5.12
C THR A 120 18.27 5.03 4.94
N HIS A 121 18.72 5.23 3.70
CA HIS A 121 20.14 5.48 3.44
C HIS A 121 20.61 6.75 4.19
N PRO A 122 21.81 6.74 4.81
CA PRO A 122 22.28 7.85 5.65
C PRO A 122 22.28 9.23 4.97
N HIS A 123 22.48 9.30 3.66
CA HIS A 123 22.49 10.54 2.89
C HIS A 123 21.15 11.32 2.96
N HIS A 124 20.05 10.67 3.33
CA HIS A 124 18.73 11.31 3.35
C HIS A 124 18.35 11.92 4.69
N ILE A 125 19.11 11.68 5.76
CA ILE A 125 18.76 12.11 7.13
C ILE A 125 18.49 13.62 7.17
N GLY A 126 19.43 14.42 6.69
CA GLY A 126 19.31 15.89 6.72
C GLY A 126 18.10 16.41 5.96
N ALA A 127 17.86 15.88 4.75
CA ALA A 127 16.73 16.26 3.91
C ALA A 127 15.38 15.91 4.54
N LEU A 128 15.27 14.71 5.13
CA LEU A 128 14.04 14.29 5.80
C LEU A 128 13.73 15.17 7.02
N LEU A 129 14.71 15.41 7.88
CA LEU A 129 14.53 16.24 9.08
C LEU A 129 14.23 17.69 8.74
N ALA A 130 14.84 18.22 7.68
CA ALA A 130 14.53 19.59 7.21
C ALA A 130 13.09 19.71 6.69
N ARG A 131 12.58 18.67 6.05
CA ARG A 131 11.22 18.65 5.49
C ARG A 131 10.14 18.32 6.53
N CYS A 132 10.41 17.33 7.38
CA CYS A 132 9.45 16.83 8.35
C CYS A 132 10.16 16.54 9.69
N PRO A 133 10.34 17.55 10.55
CA PRO A 133 11.05 17.40 11.83
C PRO A 133 10.30 16.52 12.84
N GLU A 134 9.06 16.16 12.56
CA GLU A 134 8.24 15.30 13.43
C GLU A 134 8.60 13.81 13.30
N VAL A 135 9.26 13.41 12.20
CA VAL A 135 9.72 12.03 12.01
C VAL A 135 11.05 11.77 12.71
N MET A 136 11.23 10.58 13.21
CA MET A 136 12.53 10.10 13.67
C MET A 136 13.25 9.44 12.50
N VAL A 137 14.48 9.83 12.20
CA VAL A 137 15.22 9.28 11.06
C VAL A 137 16.43 8.50 11.55
N ARG A 138 16.64 7.31 10.97
CA ARG A 138 17.79 6.45 11.20
C ARG A 138 18.45 6.10 9.87
N GLY A 139 19.73 6.43 9.75
CA GLY A 139 20.55 5.98 8.62
C GLY A 139 20.96 4.53 8.81
N ILE A 140 20.64 3.70 7.84
CA ILE A 140 20.89 2.26 7.86
C ILE A 140 21.99 1.93 6.83
N GLN A 141 23.12 1.48 7.32
CA GLN A 141 24.22 0.93 6.51
C GLN A 141 24.19 -0.60 6.51
N HIS A 142 23.83 -1.20 7.65
CA HIS A 142 23.81 -2.63 7.88
C HIS A 142 22.43 -3.08 8.38
N ALA A 143 21.96 -4.23 7.92
CA ALA A 143 20.61 -4.74 8.20
C ALA A 143 20.35 -4.97 9.70
N GLU A 144 21.38 -5.31 10.46
CA GLU A 144 21.31 -5.54 11.91
C GLU A 144 20.84 -4.30 12.69
N GLN A 145 21.03 -3.11 12.12
CA GLN A 145 20.58 -1.85 12.70
C GLN A 145 19.03 -1.70 12.69
N LEU A 146 18.33 -2.55 11.91
CA LEU A 146 16.87 -2.57 11.89
C LEU A 146 16.26 -3.25 13.12
N GLN A 147 16.93 -4.24 13.72
CA GLN A 147 16.34 -5.06 14.76
C GLN A 147 15.76 -4.25 15.93
N PRO A 148 16.46 -3.25 16.52
CA PRO A 148 15.89 -2.45 17.59
C PRO A 148 14.69 -1.60 17.13
N LEU A 149 14.64 -1.23 15.84
CA LEU A 149 13.54 -0.44 15.27
C LEU A 149 12.30 -1.32 15.04
N ILE A 150 12.50 -2.56 14.61
CA ILE A 150 11.44 -3.57 14.41
C ILE A 150 10.76 -3.86 15.77
N GLU A 151 11.53 -4.04 16.82
CA GLU A 151 11.02 -4.31 18.16
C GLU A 151 10.11 -3.19 18.68
N LEU A 152 10.46 -1.94 18.41
CA LEU A 152 9.69 -0.76 18.80
C LEU A 152 8.45 -0.51 17.92
N ALA A 153 8.43 -1.07 16.71
CA ALA A 153 7.36 -0.83 15.76
C ALA A 153 6.08 -1.61 16.11
N THR A 154 4.93 -1.01 15.83
CA THR A 154 3.64 -1.70 15.82
C THR A 154 3.21 -2.10 14.42
N VAL A 155 3.71 -1.40 13.39
CA VAL A 155 3.49 -1.67 11.97
C VAL A 155 4.77 -1.33 11.21
N ILE A 156 5.10 -2.15 10.22
CA ILE A 156 6.20 -1.92 9.28
C ILE A 156 5.63 -1.54 7.92
N VAL A 157 6.22 -0.56 7.27
CA VAL A 157 5.93 -0.18 5.88
C VAL A 157 7.25 -0.25 5.13
N ILE A 158 7.34 -1.10 4.11
CA ILE A 158 8.60 -1.35 3.40
C ILE A 158 8.42 -1.35 1.88
N GLY A 159 9.40 -0.79 1.17
CA GLY A 159 9.53 -0.94 -0.28
C GLY A 159 9.67 0.34 -1.06
N MET A 160 9.15 1.46 -0.58
CA MET A 160 9.21 2.74 -1.28
C MET A 160 10.66 3.19 -1.44
N GLY A 161 11.15 3.15 -2.68
CA GLY A 161 12.55 3.46 -2.99
C GLY A 161 13.55 2.54 -2.28
N LEU A 162 13.18 1.30 -1.99
CA LEU A 162 14.06 0.32 -1.33
C LEU A 162 15.21 -0.09 -2.24
N GLY A 163 15.01 -0.03 -3.54
CA GLY A 163 15.99 -0.45 -4.53
C GLY A 163 16.04 -1.98 -4.69
N ARG A 164 16.62 -2.39 -5.84
CA ARG A 164 16.79 -3.81 -6.22
C ARG A 164 18.25 -4.25 -6.18
N GLN A 165 19.07 -3.51 -5.44
CA GLN A 165 20.47 -3.79 -5.20
C GLN A 165 20.67 -4.45 -3.82
N ALA A 166 21.91 -4.81 -3.51
CA ALA A 166 22.26 -5.54 -2.30
C ALA A 166 21.80 -4.87 -0.99
N TRP A 167 21.72 -3.52 -0.93
CA TRP A 167 21.24 -2.81 0.25
C TRP A 167 19.77 -3.13 0.49
N GLY A 168 18.89 -2.91 -0.51
CA GLY A 168 17.48 -3.19 -0.40
C GLY A 168 17.16 -4.65 -0.12
N GLN A 169 17.92 -5.58 -0.77
CA GLN A 169 17.78 -7.02 -0.52
C GLN A 169 18.04 -7.37 0.95
N ARG A 170 19.15 -6.87 1.52
CA ARG A 170 19.48 -7.14 2.93
C ARG A 170 18.43 -6.62 3.90
N LEU A 171 17.85 -5.43 3.62
CA LEU A 171 16.80 -4.88 4.47
C LEU A 171 15.50 -5.68 4.35
N TRP A 172 15.15 -6.14 3.15
CA TRP A 172 14.01 -7.04 2.95
C TRP A 172 14.17 -8.33 3.74
N LEU A 173 15.31 -9.02 3.60
CA LEU A 173 15.59 -10.26 4.33
C LEU A 173 15.57 -10.10 5.85
N ALA A 174 15.89 -8.91 6.35
CA ALA A 174 15.86 -8.65 7.80
C ALA A 174 14.45 -8.49 8.37
N VAL A 175 13.44 -8.21 7.54
CA VAL A 175 12.08 -7.93 8.03
C VAL A 175 11.01 -8.89 7.53
N GLN A 176 11.27 -9.66 6.47
CA GLN A 176 10.27 -10.50 5.81
C GLN A 176 9.59 -11.51 6.76
N ASP A 177 10.34 -12.03 7.74
CA ASP A 177 9.85 -13.01 8.70
C ASP A 177 9.38 -12.36 10.02
N SER A 178 9.20 -11.04 10.04
CA SER A 178 8.70 -10.33 11.21
C SER A 178 7.24 -10.70 11.51
N ASP A 179 6.90 -10.85 12.77
CA ASP A 179 5.54 -11.06 13.27
C ASP A 179 4.67 -9.77 13.25
N LYS A 180 5.27 -8.63 12.92
CA LYS A 180 4.58 -7.34 12.88
C LYS A 180 3.69 -7.23 11.64
N PRO A 181 2.50 -6.63 11.75
CA PRO A 181 1.72 -6.24 10.58
C PRO A 181 2.58 -5.43 9.61
N MET A 182 2.55 -5.79 8.32
CA MET A 182 3.41 -5.19 7.32
C MET A 182 2.64 -4.69 6.11
N ILE A 183 2.98 -3.51 5.64
CA ILE A 183 2.59 -2.99 4.33
C ILE A 183 3.79 -3.14 3.41
N VAL A 184 3.62 -3.95 2.36
CA VAL A 184 4.66 -4.26 1.37
C VAL A 184 4.30 -3.56 0.07
N ASP A 185 5.19 -2.69 -0.43
CA ASP A 185 4.96 -1.90 -1.64
C ASP A 185 6.19 -1.87 -2.55
N ALA A 186 5.98 -1.45 -3.79
CA ALA A 186 7.03 -1.16 -4.76
C ALA A 186 8.14 -2.24 -4.83
N ASP A 187 9.40 -1.88 -4.54
CA ASP A 187 10.54 -2.80 -4.66
C ASP A 187 10.51 -3.97 -3.66
N ALA A 188 9.78 -3.85 -2.55
CA ALA A 188 9.59 -4.99 -1.65
C ALA A 188 8.67 -6.07 -2.24
N LEU A 189 7.70 -5.70 -3.08
CA LEU A 189 6.91 -6.66 -3.87
C LEU A 189 7.79 -7.41 -4.89
N TYR A 190 8.79 -6.73 -5.47
CA TYR A 190 9.77 -7.39 -6.32
C TYR A 190 10.54 -8.46 -5.54
N TRP A 191 11.02 -8.15 -4.33
CA TRP A 191 11.74 -9.11 -3.51
C TRP A 191 10.86 -10.27 -3.03
N LEU A 192 9.60 -9.97 -2.68
CA LEU A 192 8.61 -10.98 -2.32
C LEU A 192 8.38 -11.97 -3.47
N ALA A 193 8.29 -11.48 -4.71
CA ALA A 193 8.08 -12.31 -5.91
C ALA A 193 9.30 -13.17 -6.28
N GLN A 194 10.50 -12.91 -5.73
CA GLN A 194 11.68 -13.73 -5.93
C GLN A 194 11.77 -14.92 -4.94
N GLN A 195 10.87 -14.97 -3.98
CA GLN A 195 10.82 -16.09 -3.03
C GLN A 195 10.06 -17.26 -3.67
N PRO A 196 10.55 -18.50 -3.51
CA PRO A 196 9.93 -19.68 -4.06
C PRO A 196 8.58 -20.02 -3.41
#